data_1b6936b32ba35104b07a36ff4081a8e1
#
_entry.id   1b6936b32ba35104b07a36ff4081a8e1
#
_cell.length_a   1.000
_cell.length_b   1.000
_cell.length_c   1.000
_cell.angle_alpha   90.00
_cell.angle_beta   90.00
_cell.angle_gamma   90.00
#
_symmetry.space_group_name_H-M   'P 1'
#
loop_
_entity.id
_entity.type
_entity.pdbx_description
1 polymer ?
#
loop_
_entity_poly.entity_id
_entity_poly.type
_entity_poly.pdbx_seq_one_letter_code
_entity_poly.pdbx_strand_id
1 'polypeptide(L)'
;MMNAKEELLEMLSHVKKMYGADVICANIHFGDAASVSLGEERFELKKGYIDEEFDLFLSSLDFEYHNGYGGQVLFGKVWLTNGVWLDRGEYDGSEWWEYYRYPELPTDVIINESLKFLNL
;
A
#
# COMPACT_ATOMS: atom_id res chain seq x y z
N MET A 1 -6.97 -14.70 13.58
CA MET A 1 -5.76 -13.96 13.21
C MET A 1 -5.68 -13.79 11.70
N MET A 2 -4.99 -12.77 11.25
CA MET A 2 -4.81 -12.46 9.83
C MET A 2 -3.35 -12.69 9.47
N ASN A 3 -3.09 -13.32 8.32
CA ASN A 3 -1.74 -13.42 7.77
C ASN A 3 -1.46 -12.16 6.94
N ALA A 4 -0.39 -11.43 7.27
CA ALA A 4 -0.09 -10.14 6.64
C ALA A 4 0.19 -10.29 5.14
N LYS A 5 0.89 -11.35 4.72
CA LYS A 5 1.17 -11.61 3.32
C LYS A 5 -0.12 -11.89 2.54
N GLU A 6 -0.97 -12.75 3.06
CA GLU A 6 -2.22 -13.11 2.39
C GLU A 6 -3.16 -11.91 2.29
N GLU A 7 -3.22 -11.10 3.34
CA GLU A 7 -4.04 -9.89 3.34
C GLU A 7 -3.60 -8.92 2.23
N LEU A 8 -2.30 -8.70 2.12
CA LEU A 8 -1.78 -7.81 1.08
C LEU A 8 -2.02 -8.39 -0.31
N LEU A 9 -1.76 -9.69 -0.50
CA LEU A 9 -1.96 -10.34 -1.81
C LEU A 9 -3.41 -10.26 -2.26
N GLU A 10 -4.36 -10.40 -1.35
CA GLU A 10 -5.78 -10.29 -1.65
C GLU A 10 -6.13 -8.89 -2.18
N MET A 11 -5.62 -7.84 -1.53
CA MET A 11 -5.83 -6.48 -1.99
C MET A 11 -5.12 -6.21 -3.32
N LEU A 12 -3.89 -6.70 -3.48
CA LEU A 12 -3.14 -6.54 -4.73
C LEU A 12 -3.88 -7.22 -5.90
N SER A 13 -4.42 -8.39 -5.67
CA SER A 13 -5.23 -9.10 -6.66
C SER A 13 -6.46 -8.30 -7.05
N HIS A 14 -7.11 -7.69 -6.08
CA HIS A 14 -8.30 -6.87 -6.30
C HIS A 14 -8.01 -5.66 -7.19
N VAL A 15 -6.98 -4.88 -6.87
CA VAL A 15 -6.65 -3.69 -7.65
C VAL A 15 -6.04 -4.04 -9.02
N LYS A 16 -5.39 -5.19 -9.14
CA LYS A 16 -4.92 -5.71 -10.43
C LYS A 16 -6.11 -6.00 -11.34
N LYS A 17 -7.12 -6.64 -10.80
CA LYS A 17 -8.34 -6.99 -11.53
C LYS A 17 -9.12 -5.75 -11.94
N MET A 18 -9.25 -4.77 -11.05
CA MET A 18 -10.04 -3.57 -11.30
C MET A 18 -9.34 -2.56 -12.20
N TYR A 19 -8.04 -2.37 -12.02
CA TYR A 19 -7.31 -1.25 -12.65
C TYR A 19 -6.08 -1.67 -13.43
N GLY A 20 -5.74 -2.96 -13.46
CA GLY A 20 -4.51 -3.42 -14.08
C GLY A 20 -3.28 -2.92 -13.34
N ALA A 21 -3.41 -2.60 -12.06
CA ALA A 21 -2.34 -1.96 -11.29
C ALA A 21 -1.31 -2.97 -10.82
N ASP A 22 -0.03 -2.62 -10.99
CA ASP A 22 1.12 -3.40 -10.54
C ASP A 22 1.91 -2.62 -9.50
N VAL A 23 2.55 -3.32 -8.58
CA VAL A 23 3.31 -2.68 -7.50
C VAL A 23 4.55 -1.97 -8.06
N ILE A 24 4.73 -0.71 -7.66
CA ILE A 24 5.92 0.06 -7.97
C ILE A 24 6.92 -0.01 -6.81
N CYS A 25 6.45 0.23 -5.60
CA CYS A 25 7.27 0.18 -4.39
C CYS A 25 6.36 0.09 -3.16
N ALA A 26 6.95 -0.22 -2.01
CA ALA A 26 6.20 -0.36 -0.77
C ALA A 26 7.06 -0.01 0.43
N ASN A 27 6.41 0.50 1.46
CA ASN A 27 7.04 0.74 2.76
C ASN A 27 6.01 0.36 3.82
N ILE A 28 6.27 -0.76 4.48
CA ILE A 28 5.37 -1.32 5.49
C ILE A 28 6.17 -1.50 6.78
N HIS A 29 5.53 -1.31 7.91
CA HIS A 29 6.17 -1.58 9.19
C HIS A 29 5.17 -2.19 10.17
N PHE A 30 5.70 -2.97 11.09
CA PHE A 30 4.95 -3.71 12.09
C PHE A 30 5.47 -3.38 13.48
N GLY A 31 4.55 -3.06 14.39
CA GLY A 31 4.85 -2.72 15.78
C GLY A 31 3.90 -1.64 16.24
N ASP A 32 3.66 -1.54 17.56
CA ASP A 32 2.83 -0.46 18.08
C ASP A 32 3.63 0.84 18.25
N ALA A 33 2.94 1.93 18.55
CA ALA A 33 3.58 3.24 18.70
C ALA A 33 4.63 3.27 19.82
N ALA A 34 4.50 2.40 20.82
CA ALA A 34 5.44 2.32 21.92
C ALA A 34 6.70 1.53 21.56
N SER A 35 6.63 0.66 20.56
CA SER A 35 7.73 -0.19 20.15
C SER A 35 8.64 0.41 19.08
N VAL A 36 8.31 1.58 18.57
CA VAL A 36 9.06 2.24 17.49
C VAL A 36 10.55 2.36 17.79
N SER A 37 10.89 2.62 19.04
CA SER A 37 12.30 2.75 19.46
C SER A 37 12.94 1.42 19.87
N LEU A 38 12.16 0.33 19.92
CA LEU A 38 12.63 -0.95 20.48
C LEU A 38 12.69 -2.10 19.48
N GLY A 39 12.62 -1.82 18.19
CA GLY A 39 12.76 -2.86 17.18
C GLY A 39 11.52 -3.07 16.32
N GLU A 40 10.93 -1.98 15.89
CA GLU A 40 9.92 -2.00 14.85
C GLU A 40 10.48 -2.72 13.62
N GLU A 41 9.73 -3.68 13.09
CA GLU A 41 10.11 -4.37 11.86
C GLU A 41 9.66 -3.56 10.65
N ARG A 42 10.56 -3.40 9.70
CA ARG A 42 10.30 -2.68 8.46
C ARG A 42 10.44 -3.59 7.27
N PHE A 43 9.54 -3.43 6.32
CA PHE A 43 9.48 -4.21 5.09
C PHE A 43 9.42 -3.23 3.93
N GLU A 44 10.50 -3.14 3.17
CA GLU A 44 10.60 -2.19 2.07
C GLU A 44 10.78 -2.92 0.75
N LEU A 45 10.11 -2.41 -0.28
CA LEU A 45 10.30 -2.84 -1.67
C LEU A 45 10.60 -1.60 -2.49
N LYS A 46 11.81 -1.50 -3.02
CA LYS A 46 12.26 -0.32 -3.74
C LYS A 46 11.80 -0.34 -5.19
N LYS A 47 11.57 0.84 -5.74
CA LYS A 47 11.24 0.99 -7.15
C LYS A 47 12.35 0.37 -8.01
N GLY A 48 11.94 -0.36 -9.06
CA GLY A 48 12.90 -1.04 -9.93
C GLY A 48 13.32 -2.43 -9.43
N TYR A 49 12.55 -2.98 -8.49
CA TYR A 49 12.84 -4.31 -7.95
C TYR A 49 12.82 -5.39 -9.03
N ILE A 50 13.58 -6.46 -8.79
CA ILE A 50 13.50 -7.68 -9.58
C ILE A 50 12.56 -8.69 -8.92
N ASP A 51 12.17 -9.73 -9.65
CA ASP A 51 11.19 -10.72 -9.16
C ASP A 51 11.62 -11.37 -7.84
N GLU A 52 12.90 -11.67 -7.69
CA GLU A 52 13.43 -12.27 -6.45
C GLU A 52 13.28 -11.34 -5.24
N GLU A 53 13.45 -10.05 -5.46
CA GLU A 53 13.26 -9.05 -4.39
C GLU A 53 11.80 -8.94 -3.98
N PHE A 54 10.88 -9.03 -4.94
CA PHE A 54 9.45 -9.05 -4.65
C PHE A 54 9.07 -10.30 -3.85
N ASP A 55 9.59 -11.46 -4.24
CA ASP A 55 9.34 -12.71 -3.53
C ASP A 55 9.87 -12.65 -2.09
N LEU A 56 11.05 -12.08 -1.88
CA LEU A 56 11.61 -11.91 -0.54
C LEU A 56 10.78 -10.93 0.29
N PHE A 57 10.32 -9.85 -0.32
CA PHE A 57 9.43 -8.90 0.35
C PHE A 57 8.16 -9.58 0.83
N LEU A 58 7.50 -10.35 -0.03
CA LEU A 58 6.30 -11.09 0.34
C LEU A 58 6.59 -12.13 1.42
N SER A 59 7.71 -12.83 1.32
CA SER A 59 8.09 -13.83 2.33
C SER A 59 8.31 -13.20 3.70
N SER A 60 8.84 -11.98 3.73
CA SER A 60 9.03 -11.27 4.99
C SER A 60 7.72 -10.88 5.68
N LEU A 61 6.62 -10.82 4.92
CA LEU A 61 5.30 -10.51 5.43
C LEU A 61 4.50 -11.77 5.80
N ASP A 62 5.10 -12.94 5.68
CA ASP A 62 4.40 -14.20 5.98
C ASP A 62 4.39 -14.46 7.49
N PHE A 63 3.59 -13.66 8.19
CA PHE A 63 3.38 -13.79 9.63
C PHE A 63 1.93 -13.47 9.96
N GLU A 64 1.47 -13.98 11.11
CA GLU A 64 0.12 -13.72 11.58
C GLU A 64 0.10 -12.61 12.62
N TYR A 65 -0.96 -11.83 12.62
CA TYR A 65 -1.16 -10.77 13.59
C TYR A 65 -2.66 -10.59 13.87
N HIS A 66 -2.99 -9.90 14.96
CA HIS A 66 -4.38 -9.60 15.32
C HIS A 66 -4.81 -8.30 14.65
N ASN A 67 -5.68 -8.39 13.64
CA ASN A 67 -6.15 -7.22 12.91
C ASN A 67 -7.49 -6.67 13.41
N GLY A 68 -8.02 -7.22 14.47
CA GLY A 68 -9.33 -6.81 15.02
C GLY A 68 -9.32 -6.67 16.54
N TYR A 69 -8.16 -6.52 17.15
CA TYR A 69 -8.05 -6.51 18.59
C TYR A 69 -6.90 -5.62 19.05
N GLY A 70 -7.22 -4.67 19.91
CA GLY A 70 -6.20 -3.74 20.43
C GLY A 70 -5.95 -2.56 19.50
N GLY A 71 -4.75 -2.02 19.55
CA GLY A 71 -4.33 -0.92 18.70
C GLY A 71 -3.85 -1.41 17.34
N GLN A 72 -3.74 -0.50 16.40
CA GLN A 72 -3.17 -0.80 15.08
C GLN A 72 -1.70 -1.19 15.23
N VAL A 73 -1.29 -2.25 14.57
CA VAL A 73 0.10 -2.74 14.61
C VAL A 73 0.76 -2.81 13.25
N LEU A 74 -0.01 -2.85 12.15
CA LEU A 74 0.53 -2.87 10.80
C LEU A 74 0.24 -1.54 10.11
N PHE A 75 1.30 -0.90 9.64
CA PHE A 75 1.25 0.42 9.02
C PHE A 75 1.93 0.37 7.67
N GLY A 76 1.68 1.33 6.83
CA GLY A 76 2.45 1.44 5.60
C GLY A 76 1.65 1.87 4.41
N LYS A 77 2.35 1.92 3.30
CA LYS A 77 1.80 2.36 2.04
C LYS A 77 2.41 1.56 0.90
N VAL A 78 1.61 1.27 -0.11
CA VAL A 78 2.05 0.59 -1.34
C VAL A 78 1.66 1.47 -2.51
N TRP A 79 2.62 1.79 -3.36
CA TRP A 79 2.39 2.59 -4.57
C TRP A 79 2.34 1.67 -5.77
N LEU A 80 1.30 1.84 -6.58
CA LEU A 80 1.06 1.01 -7.75
C LEU A 80 0.94 1.87 -9.01
N THR A 81 0.94 1.21 -10.16
CA THR A 81 0.74 1.87 -11.45
C THR A 81 -0.72 2.35 -11.58
N ASN A 82 -0.99 3.11 -12.63
CA ASN A 82 -2.33 3.61 -12.97
C ASN A 82 -2.96 4.50 -11.87
N GLY A 83 -2.11 5.19 -11.10
CA GLY A 83 -2.57 6.13 -10.09
C GLY A 83 -3.15 5.50 -8.84
N VAL A 84 -2.93 4.21 -8.62
CA VAL A 84 -3.45 3.47 -7.46
C VAL A 84 -2.42 3.45 -6.36
N TRP A 85 -2.88 3.59 -5.12
CA TRP A 85 -2.03 3.32 -3.95
C TRP A 85 -2.85 2.65 -2.87
N LEU A 86 -2.17 1.96 -1.97
CA LEU A 86 -2.78 1.35 -0.81
C LEU A 86 -2.31 2.07 0.45
N ASP A 87 -3.23 2.20 1.39
CA ASP A 87 -2.93 2.71 2.72
C ASP A 87 -3.61 1.82 3.75
N ARG A 88 -3.26 1.99 5.02
CA ARG A 88 -3.91 1.22 6.08
C ARG A 88 -5.08 2.02 6.65
N GLY A 89 -6.20 1.32 6.86
CA GLY A 89 -7.35 1.86 7.56
C GLY A 89 -7.44 1.24 8.95
N GLU A 90 -8.05 1.95 9.89
CA GLU A 90 -8.21 1.49 11.26
C GLU A 90 -9.50 2.08 11.85
N TYR A 91 -10.23 1.25 12.59
CA TYR A 91 -11.41 1.70 13.30
C TYR A 91 -11.70 0.75 14.47
N ASP A 92 -11.72 1.28 15.66
CA ASP A 92 -12.11 0.56 16.89
C ASP A 92 -11.35 -0.78 17.06
N GLY A 93 -10.06 -0.75 16.83
CA GLY A 93 -9.19 -1.92 16.99
C GLY A 93 -9.10 -2.81 15.75
N SER A 94 -9.93 -2.60 14.75
CA SER A 94 -9.84 -3.32 13.47
C SER A 94 -8.95 -2.55 12.52
N GLU A 95 -8.18 -3.27 11.70
CA GLU A 95 -7.32 -2.65 10.70
C GLU A 95 -7.31 -3.47 9.42
N TRP A 96 -7.08 -2.78 8.31
CA TRP A 96 -7.15 -3.40 6.99
C TRP A 96 -6.40 -2.57 5.97
N TRP A 97 -6.24 -3.12 4.73
CA TRP A 97 -5.73 -2.37 3.59
C TRP A 97 -6.89 -1.67 2.87
N GLU A 98 -6.69 -0.39 2.52
CA GLU A 98 -7.61 0.37 1.68
C GLU A 98 -6.90 0.76 0.39
N TYR A 99 -7.65 0.82 -0.71
CA TYR A 99 -7.08 1.32 -1.96
C TYR A 99 -7.67 2.66 -2.32
N TYR A 100 -6.86 3.47 -2.98
CA TYR A 100 -7.21 4.79 -3.47
C TYR A 100 -6.72 4.92 -4.90
N ARG A 101 -7.35 5.78 -5.65
CA ARG A 101 -6.95 6.05 -7.02
C ARG A 101 -7.24 7.50 -7.36
N TYR A 102 -6.27 8.16 -8.00
CA TYR A 102 -6.50 9.51 -8.50
C TYR A 102 -7.57 9.45 -9.59
N PRO A 103 -8.54 10.39 -9.59
CA PRO A 103 -9.53 10.44 -10.66
C PRO A 103 -8.85 10.78 -11.98
N GLU A 104 -9.32 10.18 -13.06
CA GLU A 104 -8.82 10.50 -14.38
C GLU A 104 -9.24 11.93 -14.75
N LEU A 105 -8.29 12.69 -15.30
CA LEU A 105 -8.61 14.01 -15.81
C LEU A 105 -9.31 13.88 -17.15
N PRO A 106 -10.42 14.59 -17.36
CA PRO A 106 -11.06 14.61 -18.67
C PRO A 106 -10.10 15.16 -19.73
N THR A 107 -10.04 14.51 -20.88
CA THR A 107 -9.09 14.86 -21.94
C THR A 107 -9.25 16.31 -22.41
N ASP A 108 -10.46 16.79 -22.50
CA ASP A 108 -10.76 18.16 -22.92
C ASP A 108 -10.27 19.21 -21.91
N VAL A 109 -10.33 18.89 -20.62
CA VAL A 109 -9.79 19.77 -19.57
C VAL A 109 -8.27 19.83 -19.65
N ILE A 110 -7.60 18.70 -19.92
CA ILE A 110 -6.14 18.63 -20.03
C ILE A 110 -5.63 19.57 -21.13
N ILE A 111 -6.28 19.62 -22.28
CA ILE A 111 -5.80 20.39 -23.42
C ILE A 111 -5.81 21.89 -23.15
N ASN A 112 -6.87 22.41 -22.54
CA ASN A 112 -7.08 23.84 -22.41
C ASN A 112 -6.71 24.42 -21.06
N GLU A 113 -7.11 23.76 -19.98
CA GLU A 113 -6.98 24.32 -18.63
C GLU A 113 -5.61 24.05 -18.02
N SER A 114 -5.05 22.86 -18.23
CA SER A 114 -3.77 22.51 -17.68
C SER A 114 -2.64 23.37 -18.23
N LEU A 115 -2.70 23.72 -19.51
CA LEU A 115 -1.69 24.55 -20.14
C LEU A 115 -1.71 25.99 -19.59
N LYS A 116 -2.89 26.49 -19.24
CA LYS A 116 -3.00 27.82 -18.63
C LYS A 116 -2.33 27.89 -17.27
N PHE A 117 -2.51 26.84 -16.46
CA PHE A 117 -1.88 26.78 -15.15
C PHE A 117 -0.38 26.63 -15.22
N LEU A 118 0.12 25.88 -16.19
CA LEU A 118 1.55 25.67 -16.36
C LEU A 118 2.29 26.91 -16.85
N ASN A 119 1.59 27.86 -17.43
CA ASN A 119 2.18 29.09 -17.93
C ASN A 119 2.12 30.24 -16.92
N LEU A 120 1.66 29.95 -15.73
CA LEU A 120 1.67 30.91 -14.62
C LEU A 120 2.96 30.74 -13.83
#